data_3214192f0a6284329dfdc37f3a74c7d8
#
_entry.id   3214192f0a6284329dfdc37f3a74c7d8
#
_cell.length_a   1.000
_cell.length_b   1.000
_cell.length_c   1.000
_cell.angle_alpha   90.00
_cell.angle_beta   90.00
_cell.angle_gamma   90.00
#
_symmetry.space_group_name_H-M   'P 1'
#
loop_
_entity.id
_entity.type
_entity.pdbx_description
1 polymer ?
#
loop_
_entity_poly.entity_id
_entity_poly.type
_entity_poly.pdbx_seq_one_letter_code
_entity_poly.pdbx_strand_id
1 'polypeptide(L)'
;MLKVFKQVACMMIVLFSTTFATQKGDNLMNDDLGKATFGGGCFWCVEAVFERIDGVTDVVSGYAGGHTEKPTYYEVTSGKTGHAEVCQITFDPQIISYDELLDIFWQAHDPTTLNRQGNDVGTQYRSAIYFHNQEQENSVKTALKKAEKIFKKPITTEVKALDKFYLAEVNHQDYFANNPNVPYCTFVIAPKINKLEKKGLFNDEE
;
A
#
# COMPACT_ATOMS: atom_id res chain seq x y z
N MET A 1 -69.90 -45.45 -42.94
CA MET A 1 -69.87 -44.02 -42.47
C MET A 1 -68.72 -43.89 -41.47
N LEU A 2 -67.62 -43.38 -41.86
CA LEU A 2 -66.37 -43.34 -41.07
C LEU A 2 -66.15 -41.87 -40.64
N LYS A 3 -66.22 -41.58 -39.34
CA LYS A 3 -65.95 -40.25 -38.81
C LYS A 3 -64.46 -40.17 -38.46
N VAL A 4 -63.76 -39.29 -39.15
CA VAL A 4 -62.35 -38.97 -38.89
C VAL A 4 -62.27 -37.89 -37.80
N PHE A 5 -61.66 -38.23 -36.66
CA PHE A 5 -61.33 -37.28 -35.62
C PHE A 5 -59.95 -36.62 -35.95
N LYS A 6 -59.97 -35.32 -36.18
CA LYS A 6 -58.76 -34.52 -36.27
C LYS A 6 -58.30 -34.15 -34.85
N GLN A 7 -57.16 -34.67 -34.41
CA GLN A 7 -56.45 -34.20 -33.24
C GLN A 7 -55.66 -32.96 -33.61
N VAL A 8 -55.93 -31.86 -32.98
CA VAL A 8 -55.11 -30.65 -33.02
C VAL A 8 -54.11 -30.72 -31.87
N ALA A 9 -52.85 -30.94 -32.19
CA ALA A 9 -51.75 -30.89 -31.22
C ALA A 9 -51.38 -29.42 -30.97
N CYS A 10 -51.66 -28.95 -29.76
CA CYS A 10 -51.26 -27.64 -29.30
C CYS A 10 -49.80 -27.72 -28.82
N MET A 11 -48.88 -27.18 -29.62
CA MET A 11 -47.47 -27.14 -29.28
C MET A 11 -47.19 -25.92 -28.44
N MET A 12 -47.08 -26.08 -27.11
CA MET A 12 -46.61 -25.04 -26.21
C MET A 12 -45.12 -24.83 -26.40
N ILE A 13 -44.74 -23.69 -26.95
CA ILE A 13 -43.35 -23.21 -27.00
C ILE A 13 -43.03 -22.57 -25.65
N VAL A 14 -42.31 -23.28 -24.79
CA VAL A 14 -41.74 -22.72 -23.56
C VAL A 14 -40.47 -21.92 -23.93
N LEU A 15 -40.61 -20.61 -23.98
CA LEU A 15 -39.48 -19.70 -24.12
C LEU A 15 -38.68 -19.68 -22.80
N PHE A 16 -37.58 -20.42 -22.74
CA PHE A 16 -36.59 -20.27 -21.68
C PHE A 16 -35.81 -18.94 -21.92
N SER A 17 -36.18 -17.91 -21.19
CA SER A 17 -35.39 -16.69 -21.08
C SER A 17 -34.17 -16.99 -20.19
N THR A 18 -33.04 -17.32 -20.82
CA THR A 18 -31.75 -17.33 -20.14
C THR A 18 -31.31 -15.88 -19.93
N THR A 19 -31.56 -15.35 -18.76
CA THR A 19 -30.89 -14.11 -18.30
C THR A 19 -29.41 -14.44 -18.10
N PHE A 20 -28.59 -14.09 -19.08
CA PHE A 20 -27.15 -13.98 -18.87
C PHE A 20 -26.91 -12.84 -17.88
N ALA A 21 -26.63 -13.19 -16.62
CA ALA A 21 -26.00 -12.27 -15.70
C ALA A 21 -24.58 -12.03 -16.23
N THR A 22 -24.38 -10.87 -16.83
CA THR A 22 -23.04 -10.37 -17.18
C THR A 22 -22.34 -10.13 -15.85
N GLN A 23 -21.47 -11.05 -15.40
CA GLN A 23 -20.45 -10.73 -14.43
C GLN A 23 -19.52 -9.69 -15.09
N LYS A 24 -19.71 -8.44 -14.70
CA LYS A 24 -18.79 -7.36 -14.99
C LYS A 24 -17.56 -7.63 -14.10
N GLY A 25 -16.64 -8.42 -14.60
CA GLY A 25 -15.29 -8.46 -14.08
C GLY A 25 -14.66 -7.11 -14.43
N ASP A 26 -14.67 -6.19 -13.48
CA ASP A 26 -13.96 -4.93 -13.61
C ASP A 26 -12.46 -5.24 -13.65
N ASN A 27 -11.93 -5.44 -14.86
CA ASN A 27 -10.51 -5.26 -15.13
C ASN A 27 -10.26 -3.75 -14.97
N LEU A 28 -9.89 -3.32 -13.78
CA LEU A 28 -9.34 -1.98 -13.58
C LEU A 28 -8.18 -1.84 -14.55
N MET A 29 -8.30 -0.90 -15.46
CA MET A 29 -7.18 -0.50 -16.31
C MET A 29 -6.13 0.09 -15.39
N ASN A 30 -4.86 -0.21 -15.60
CA ASN A 30 -3.73 0.24 -14.77
C ASN A 30 -3.67 1.78 -14.62
N ASP A 31 -4.40 2.51 -15.46
CA ASP A 31 -4.53 3.98 -15.46
C ASP A 31 -5.48 4.51 -14.37
N ASP A 32 -6.32 3.66 -13.77
CA ASP A 32 -7.27 4.06 -12.72
C ASP A 32 -6.69 3.91 -11.30
N LEU A 33 -5.52 3.28 -11.16
CA LEU A 33 -4.88 3.04 -9.87
C LEU A 33 -4.07 4.26 -9.41
N GLY A 34 -4.18 4.55 -8.10
CA GLY A 34 -3.38 5.57 -7.44
C GLY A 34 -2.00 5.06 -7.03
N LYS A 35 -1.06 5.99 -6.81
CA LYS A 35 0.26 5.69 -6.23
C LYS A 35 0.54 6.57 -5.03
N ALA A 36 1.15 5.98 -3.98
CA ALA A 36 1.68 6.68 -2.83
C ALA A 36 3.13 6.26 -2.59
N THR A 37 3.99 7.14 -2.03
CA THR A 37 5.38 6.80 -1.72
C THR A 37 5.73 7.26 -0.31
N PHE A 38 6.02 6.31 0.57
CA PHE A 38 6.24 6.56 1.99
C PHE A 38 7.53 5.91 2.52
N GLY A 39 8.25 6.65 3.37
CA GLY A 39 9.35 6.15 4.19
C GLY A 39 8.97 6.18 5.66
N GLY A 40 9.05 5.07 6.37
CA GLY A 40 8.66 4.93 7.78
C GLY A 40 9.64 4.06 8.58
N GLY A 41 10.94 4.19 8.31
CA GLY A 41 11.99 3.32 8.81
C GLY A 41 12.41 2.29 7.77
N CYS A 42 12.80 1.08 8.21
CA CYS A 42 13.12 -0.02 7.31
C CYS A 42 11.94 -0.33 6.37
N PHE A 43 12.18 -0.37 5.07
CA PHE A 43 11.14 -0.60 4.06
C PHE A 43 10.45 -1.97 4.18
N TRP A 44 11.14 -3.04 4.66
CA TRP A 44 10.48 -4.32 4.95
C TRP A 44 9.31 -4.20 5.94
N CYS A 45 9.45 -3.27 6.92
CA CYS A 45 8.38 -2.98 7.87
C CYS A 45 7.21 -2.23 7.23
N VAL A 46 7.51 -1.29 6.32
CA VAL A 46 6.50 -0.49 5.62
C VAL A 46 5.76 -1.35 4.62
N GLU A 47 6.48 -2.12 3.79
CA GLU A 47 5.95 -3.11 2.85
C GLU A 47 4.98 -4.06 3.56
N ALA A 48 5.43 -4.76 4.61
CA ALA A 48 4.63 -5.71 5.37
C ALA A 48 3.32 -5.11 5.96
N VAL A 49 3.30 -3.81 6.27
CA VAL A 49 2.09 -3.13 6.73
C VAL A 49 1.13 -2.88 5.59
N PHE A 50 1.61 -2.25 4.50
CA PHE A 50 0.72 -1.80 3.43
C PHE A 50 0.21 -2.92 2.52
N GLU A 51 0.94 -4.03 2.39
CA GLU A 51 0.46 -5.25 1.69
C GLU A 51 -0.82 -5.87 2.31
N ARG A 52 -1.12 -5.55 3.56
CA ARG A 52 -2.28 -6.06 4.31
C ARG A 52 -3.50 -5.14 4.27
N ILE A 53 -3.40 -4.04 3.54
CA ILE A 53 -4.47 -3.04 3.50
C ILE A 53 -5.38 -3.33 2.31
N ASP A 54 -6.68 -3.43 2.57
CA ASP A 54 -7.67 -3.58 1.52
C ASP A 54 -7.61 -2.41 0.55
N GLY A 55 -7.67 -2.72 -0.74
CA GLY A 55 -7.54 -1.74 -1.80
C GLY A 55 -6.09 -1.45 -2.21
N VAL A 56 -5.08 -1.92 -1.46
CA VAL A 56 -3.69 -1.92 -1.92
C VAL A 56 -3.48 -3.12 -2.86
N THR A 57 -3.01 -2.85 -4.07
CA THR A 57 -2.85 -3.88 -5.11
C THR A 57 -1.39 -4.28 -5.31
N ASP A 58 -0.44 -3.43 -4.90
CA ASP A 58 1.00 -3.70 -5.02
C ASP A 58 1.79 -2.79 -4.07
N VAL A 59 2.86 -3.30 -3.49
CA VAL A 59 3.80 -2.54 -2.66
C VAL A 59 5.22 -2.89 -3.07
N VAL A 60 5.98 -1.89 -3.48
CA VAL A 60 7.33 -2.07 -4.00
C VAL A 60 8.34 -1.33 -3.14
N SER A 61 9.27 -2.05 -2.54
CA SER A 61 10.39 -1.50 -1.77
C SER A 61 11.42 -0.82 -2.67
N GLY A 62 11.92 0.35 -2.26
CA GLY A 62 12.86 1.12 -3.05
C GLY A 62 13.51 2.30 -2.31
N TYR A 63 14.08 3.21 -3.07
CA TYR A 63 14.84 4.36 -2.59
C TYR A 63 14.37 5.65 -3.25
N ALA A 64 14.23 6.73 -2.46
CA ALA A 64 13.85 8.04 -2.99
C ALA A 64 14.44 9.19 -2.16
N GLY A 65 14.41 10.41 -2.71
CA GLY A 65 14.76 11.65 -2.02
C GLY A 65 16.26 11.93 -1.88
N GLY A 66 17.11 11.11 -2.43
CA GLY A 66 18.57 11.29 -2.43
C GLY A 66 19.12 11.86 -3.75
N HIS A 67 20.45 11.87 -3.87
CA HIS A 67 21.15 12.45 -5.01
C HIS A 67 21.97 11.44 -5.82
N THR A 68 22.15 10.21 -5.31
CA THR A 68 22.88 9.15 -6.01
C THR A 68 21.98 8.51 -7.05
N GLU A 69 22.44 8.45 -8.30
CA GLU A 69 21.74 7.77 -9.39
C GLU A 69 21.88 6.25 -9.24
N LYS A 70 20.75 5.54 -9.38
CA LYS A 70 20.70 4.07 -9.30
C LYS A 70 21.47 3.50 -8.10
N PRO A 71 21.12 3.94 -6.87
CA PRO A 71 21.85 3.50 -5.69
C PRO A 71 21.61 2.01 -5.45
N THR A 72 22.62 1.35 -4.88
CA THR A 72 22.50 0.00 -4.33
C THR A 72 22.11 0.06 -2.85
N TYR A 73 21.56 -1.04 -2.32
CA TYR A 73 21.28 -1.18 -0.88
C TYR A 73 22.49 -0.86 0.00
N TYR A 74 23.66 -1.38 -0.39
CA TYR A 74 24.89 -1.13 0.34
C TYR A 74 25.27 0.36 0.39
N GLU A 75 25.09 1.09 -0.71
CA GLU A 75 25.35 2.53 -0.75
C GLU A 75 24.34 3.30 0.11
N VAL A 76 23.04 2.94 0.04
CA VAL A 76 21.98 3.59 0.84
C VAL A 76 22.23 3.38 2.33
N THR A 77 22.56 2.16 2.75
CA THR A 77 22.84 1.85 4.16
C THR A 77 24.08 2.54 4.69
N SER A 78 25.02 2.97 3.82
CA SER A 78 26.13 3.81 4.22
C SER A 78 25.74 5.22 4.69
N GLY A 79 24.47 5.64 4.41
CA GLY A 79 23.94 6.96 4.72
C GLY A 79 24.46 8.10 3.84
N LYS A 80 25.25 7.80 2.78
CA LYS A 80 25.92 8.83 1.94
C LYS A 80 25.15 9.19 0.68
N THR A 81 24.14 8.41 0.28
CA THR A 81 23.40 8.64 -0.96
C THR A 81 22.32 9.70 -0.83
N GLY A 82 21.96 10.06 0.41
CA GLY A 82 20.84 10.95 0.71
C GLY A 82 19.45 10.31 0.55
N HIS A 83 19.36 9.07 0.00
CA HIS A 83 18.10 8.38 -0.15
C HIS A 83 17.52 7.91 1.18
N ALA A 84 16.18 7.91 1.26
CA ALA A 84 15.42 7.14 2.24
C ALA A 84 15.06 5.77 1.66
N GLU A 85 14.97 4.77 2.54
CA GLU A 85 14.21 3.56 2.26
C GLU A 85 12.73 3.91 2.24
N VAL A 86 12.05 3.57 1.14
CA VAL A 86 10.63 3.87 0.93
C VAL A 86 9.91 2.69 0.30
N CYS A 87 8.59 2.68 0.44
CA CYS A 87 7.72 1.84 -0.37
C CYS A 87 6.88 2.70 -1.31
N GLN A 88 6.79 2.28 -2.57
CA GLN A 88 5.79 2.78 -3.50
C GLN A 88 4.61 1.85 -3.49
N ILE A 89 3.44 2.39 -3.13
CA ILE A 89 2.19 1.67 -2.90
C ILE A 89 1.28 1.97 -4.08
N THR A 90 0.78 0.95 -4.74
CA THR A 90 -0.27 1.05 -5.77
C THR A 90 -1.59 0.66 -5.14
N PHE A 91 -2.63 1.47 -5.30
CA PHE A 91 -3.91 1.27 -4.64
C PHE A 91 -5.10 1.61 -5.54
N ASP A 92 -6.23 0.98 -5.26
CA ASP A 92 -7.52 1.29 -5.89
C ASP A 92 -8.20 2.44 -5.13
N PRO A 93 -8.32 3.64 -5.73
CA PRO A 93 -8.93 4.79 -5.08
C PRO A 93 -10.44 4.66 -4.85
N GLN A 94 -11.08 3.63 -5.40
CA GLN A 94 -12.49 3.31 -5.13
C GLN A 94 -12.66 2.48 -3.85
N ILE A 95 -11.59 1.82 -3.40
CA ILE A 95 -11.58 1.00 -2.17
C ILE A 95 -10.93 1.74 -1.02
N ILE A 96 -9.78 2.36 -1.26
CA ILE A 96 -9.04 3.14 -0.25
C ILE A 96 -8.54 4.45 -0.83
N SER A 97 -8.73 5.55 -0.10
CA SER A 97 -8.25 6.87 -0.49
C SER A 97 -6.79 7.11 -0.07
N TYR A 98 -6.15 8.07 -0.72
CA TYR A 98 -4.80 8.51 -0.31
C TYR A 98 -4.79 9.06 1.12
N ASP A 99 -5.87 9.73 1.57
CA ASP A 99 -6.00 10.26 2.94
C ASP A 99 -6.04 9.11 3.97
N GLU A 100 -6.71 8.00 3.69
CA GLU A 100 -6.71 6.82 4.55
C GLU A 100 -5.33 6.15 4.60
N LEU A 101 -4.61 6.08 3.47
CA LEU A 101 -3.21 5.61 3.46
C LEU A 101 -2.31 6.51 4.32
N LEU A 102 -2.51 7.83 4.33
CA LEU A 102 -1.80 8.74 5.23
C LEU A 102 -2.15 8.48 6.70
N ASP A 103 -3.42 8.22 7.03
CA ASP A 103 -3.85 7.90 8.40
C ASP A 103 -3.22 6.58 8.89
N ILE A 104 -3.07 5.59 8.03
CA ILE A 104 -2.34 4.34 8.31
C ILE A 104 -0.84 4.63 8.51
N PHE A 105 -0.24 5.43 7.63
CA PHE A 105 1.17 5.81 7.71
C PHE A 105 1.53 6.41 9.08
N TRP A 106 0.73 7.36 9.58
CA TRP A 106 0.93 7.97 10.90
C TRP A 106 0.81 6.97 12.05
N GLN A 107 0.07 5.90 11.89
CA GLN A 107 -0.09 4.86 12.93
C GLN A 107 0.98 3.78 12.87
N ALA A 108 1.59 3.57 11.70
CA ALA A 108 2.53 2.49 11.44
C ALA A 108 3.95 2.76 11.97
N HIS A 109 4.30 4.02 12.29
CA HIS A 109 5.65 4.38 12.73
C HIS A 109 5.64 5.56 13.73
N ASP A 110 6.79 5.93 14.26
CA ASP A 110 6.96 7.15 15.06
C ASP A 110 7.53 8.29 14.18
N PRO A 111 6.71 9.28 13.78
CA PRO A 111 7.15 10.36 12.91
C PRO A 111 7.92 11.46 13.64
N THR A 112 8.20 11.30 14.94
CA THR A 112 8.85 12.31 15.80
C THR A 112 10.34 12.08 16.00
N THR A 113 10.90 11.02 15.39
CA THR A 113 12.32 10.66 15.54
C THR A 113 13.09 10.98 14.26
N LEU A 114 13.97 11.98 14.34
CA LEU A 114 14.79 12.41 13.21
C LEU A 114 15.81 11.31 12.83
N ASN A 115 15.82 10.95 11.54
CA ASN A 115 16.75 9.95 10.97
C ASN A 115 16.82 8.65 11.76
N ARG A 116 15.68 8.20 12.27
CA ARG A 116 15.61 7.01 13.11
C ARG A 116 14.20 6.43 13.15
N GLN A 117 14.09 5.11 13.21
CA GLN A 117 12.86 4.42 13.56
C GLN A 117 13.16 3.23 14.49
N GLY A 118 12.73 3.32 15.74
CA GLY A 118 13.05 2.30 16.73
C GLY A 118 14.57 2.16 16.93
N ASN A 119 15.11 0.98 16.64
CA ASN A 119 16.55 0.68 16.73
C ASN A 119 17.32 1.01 15.43
N ASP A 120 16.61 1.22 14.32
CA ASP A 120 17.23 1.55 13.04
C ASP A 120 17.63 3.03 13.04
N VAL A 121 18.93 3.31 12.93
CA VAL A 121 19.52 4.66 13.00
C VAL A 121 20.24 4.97 11.68
N GLY A 122 19.87 6.09 11.07
CA GLY A 122 20.46 6.57 9.81
C GLY A 122 19.47 7.39 9.00
N THR A 123 19.98 8.24 8.10
CA THR A 123 19.15 9.10 7.24
C THR A 123 18.22 8.30 6.34
N GLN A 124 18.61 7.07 5.98
CA GLN A 124 17.81 6.15 5.18
C GLN A 124 16.52 5.70 5.90
N TYR A 125 16.49 5.73 7.21
CA TYR A 125 15.32 5.32 8.03
C TYR A 125 14.46 6.50 8.49
N ARG A 126 14.61 7.68 7.86
CA ARG A 126 13.79 8.84 8.19
C ARG A 126 12.33 8.65 7.82
N SER A 127 11.45 9.29 8.56
CA SER A 127 10.07 9.46 8.16
C SER A 127 9.99 10.38 6.94
N ALA A 128 9.32 9.95 5.87
CA ALA A 128 9.22 10.70 4.63
C ALA A 128 7.92 10.41 3.87
N ILE A 129 7.39 11.44 3.22
CA ILE A 129 6.28 11.35 2.27
C ILE A 129 6.73 12.04 0.98
N TYR A 130 6.72 11.29 -0.13
CA TYR A 130 7.01 11.82 -1.45
C TYR A 130 5.74 11.84 -2.27
N PHE A 131 5.14 13.04 -2.42
CA PHE A 131 3.88 13.20 -3.14
C PHE A 131 4.08 13.21 -4.67
N HIS A 132 3.10 12.68 -5.40
CA HIS A 132 3.15 12.52 -6.86
C HIS A 132 2.47 13.66 -7.62
N ASN A 133 1.58 14.41 -6.95
CA ASN A 133 0.83 15.50 -7.57
C ASN A 133 0.36 16.53 -6.53
N GLN A 134 -0.27 17.62 -7.01
CA GLN A 134 -0.74 18.71 -6.18
C GLN A 134 -1.87 18.32 -5.21
N GLU A 135 -2.71 17.38 -5.58
CA GLU A 135 -3.79 16.88 -4.73
C GLU A 135 -3.21 16.16 -3.51
N GLN A 136 -2.27 15.25 -3.73
CA GLN A 136 -1.54 14.58 -2.65
C GLN A 136 -0.79 15.57 -1.76
N GLU A 137 -0.15 16.60 -2.33
CA GLU A 137 0.50 17.66 -1.52
C GLU A 137 -0.48 18.33 -0.57
N ASN A 138 -1.71 18.64 -1.03
CA ASN A 138 -2.75 19.26 -0.21
C ASN A 138 -3.25 18.30 0.89
N SER A 139 -3.44 17.02 0.56
CA SER A 139 -3.80 15.97 1.50
C SER A 139 -2.74 15.81 2.59
N VAL A 140 -1.45 15.75 2.21
CA VAL A 140 -0.34 15.67 3.17
C VAL A 140 -0.30 16.86 4.11
N LYS A 141 -0.47 18.09 3.60
CA LYS A 141 -0.52 19.29 4.44
C LYS A 141 -1.65 19.25 5.47
N THR A 142 -2.79 18.68 5.08
CA THR A 142 -3.96 18.53 5.95
C THR A 142 -3.72 17.43 6.99
N ALA A 143 -3.20 16.29 6.57
CA ALA A 143 -2.88 15.15 7.44
C ALA A 143 -1.78 15.52 8.45
N LEU A 144 -0.75 16.27 8.05
CA LEU A 144 0.31 16.74 8.93
C LEU A 144 -0.25 17.60 10.06
N LYS A 145 -1.14 18.56 9.76
CA LYS A 145 -1.81 19.40 10.77
C LYS A 145 -2.66 18.59 11.76
N LYS A 146 -3.26 17.48 11.32
CA LYS A 146 -3.98 16.56 12.20
C LYS A 146 -2.99 15.79 13.08
N ALA A 147 -1.93 15.25 12.49
CA ALA A 147 -0.91 14.49 13.19
C ALA A 147 -0.18 15.32 14.27
N GLU A 148 0.15 16.60 14.01
CA GLU A 148 0.75 17.52 14.98
C GLU A 148 -0.09 17.70 16.26
N LYS A 149 -1.41 17.49 16.19
CA LYS A 149 -2.29 17.54 17.38
C LYS A 149 -2.28 16.24 18.18
N ILE A 150 -1.90 15.14 17.56
CA ILE A 150 -1.90 13.79 18.17
C ILE A 150 -0.56 13.49 18.81
N PHE A 151 0.54 13.84 18.13
CA PHE A 151 1.89 13.57 18.63
C PHE A 151 2.34 14.67 19.59
N LYS A 152 2.90 14.24 20.74
CA LYS A 152 3.37 15.18 21.80
C LYS A 152 4.69 15.86 21.45
N LYS A 153 5.44 15.31 20.49
CA LYS A 153 6.73 15.81 20.02
C LYS A 153 6.58 16.36 18.61
N PRO A 154 7.45 17.27 18.17
CA PRO A 154 7.44 17.77 16.80
C PRO A 154 7.59 16.62 15.79
N ILE A 155 6.83 16.68 14.71
CA ILE A 155 6.94 15.74 13.59
C ILE A 155 8.16 16.11 12.77
N THR A 156 8.97 15.11 12.42
CA THR A 156 10.22 15.27 11.65
C THR A 156 10.11 14.70 10.24
N THR A 157 8.88 14.35 9.81
CA THR A 157 8.62 13.77 8.49
C THR A 157 9.04 14.73 7.36
N GLU A 158 9.92 14.26 6.48
CA GLU A 158 10.24 14.97 5.25
C GLU A 158 9.05 14.91 4.29
N VAL A 159 8.62 16.06 3.75
CA VAL A 159 7.54 16.13 2.75
C VAL A 159 8.07 16.82 1.52
N LYS A 160 8.14 16.12 0.39
CA LYS A 160 8.65 16.62 -0.89
C LYS A 160 7.90 16.02 -2.06
N ALA A 161 7.95 16.66 -3.23
CA ALA A 161 7.57 16.02 -4.48
C ALA A 161 8.49 14.83 -4.76
N LEU A 162 7.92 13.74 -5.28
CA LEU A 162 8.71 12.63 -5.76
C LEU A 162 9.42 13.05 -7.06
N ASP A 163 10.75 13.08 -7.02
CA ASP A 163 11.56 13.29 -8.22
C ASP A 163 11.80 11.95 -8.92
N LYS A 164 12.51 11.04 -8.25
CA LYS A 164 12.82 9.70 -8.76
C LYS A 164 12.60 8.64 -7.68
N PHE A 165 12.07 7.51 -8.11
CA PHE A 165 12.01 6.28 -7.33
C PHE A 165 12.96 5.26 -7.97
N TYR A 166 13.80 4.65 -7.17
CA TYR A 166 14.69 3.58 -7.57
C TYR A 166 14.25 2.28 -6.88
N LEU A 167 13.94 1.28 -7.69
CA LEU A 167 13.55 -0.05 -7.21
C LEU A 167 14.70 -0.67 -6.39
N ALA A 168 14.41 -1.19 -5.22
CA ALA A 168 15.36 -1.99 -4.47
C ALA A 168 15.56 -3.37 -5.12
N GLU A 169 16.66 -4.02 -4.76
CA GLU A 169 17.04 -5.32 -5.29
C GLU A 169 15.97 -6.39 -5.00
N VAL A 170 15.84 -7.39 -5.86
CA VAL A 170 14.78 -8.43 -5.79
C VAL A 170 14.72 -9.13 -4.43
N ASN A 171 15.87 -9.33 -3.78
CA ASN A 171 15.94 -9.95 -2.45
C ASN A 171 15.39 -9.07 -1.31
N HIS A 172 15.01 -7.84 -1.58
CA HIS A 172 14.37 -6.92 -0.63
C HIS A 172 12.87 -6.78 -0.85
N GLN A 173 12.31 -7.32 -1.93
CA GLN A 173 10.87 -7.35 -2.19
C GLN A 173 10.22 -8.51 -1.44
N ASP A 174 8.99 -8.31 -0.94
CA ASP A 174 8.22 -9.30 -0.17
C ASP A 174 9.02 -9.91 0.99
N TYR A 175 9.91 -9.07 1.60
CA TYR A 175 10.95 -9.60 2.49
C TYR A 175 10.36 -10.32 3.69
N PHE A 176 9.31 -9.78 4.32
CA PHE A 176 8.67 -10.39 5.48
C PHE A 176 7.97 -11.70 5.11
N ALA A 177 7.28 -11.75 3.98
CA ALA A 177 6.60 -12.96 3.50
C ALA A 177 7.60 -14.09 3.20
N ASN A 178 8.73 -13.75 2.57
CA ASN A 178 9.76 -14.71 2.18
C ASN A 178 10.68 -15.14 3.35
N ASN A 179 10.78 -14.34 4.42
CA ASN A 179 11.75 -14.54 5.51
C ASN A 179 11.11 -14.42 6.92
N PRO A 180 9.95 -15.03 7.21
CA PRO A 180 9.22 -14.79 8.46
C PRO A 180 9.98 -15.18 9.72
N ASN A 181 10.94 -16.11 9.61
CA ASN A 181 11.68 -16.69 10.73
C ASN A 181 13.03 -16.00 11.03
N VAL A 182 13.46 -15.01 10.22
CA VAL A 182 14.68 -14.27 10.55
C VAL A 182 14.47 -13.38 11.76
N PRO A 183 15.51 -13.13 12.60
CA PRO A 183 15.35 -12.39 13.85
C PRO A 183 14.66 -11.03 13.69
N TYR A 184 14.99 -10.25 12.67
CA TYR A 184 14.38 -8.94 12.43
C TYR A 184 12.87 -9.06 12.15
N CYS A 185 12.45 -10.03 11.33
CA CYS A 185 11.04 -10.28 11.07
C CYS A 185 10.29 -10.72 12.32
N THR A 186 10.89 -11.65 13.11
CA THR A 186 10.27 -12.19 14.32
C THR A 186 10.16 -11.14 15.45
N PHE A 187 11.21 -10.32 15.65
CA PHE A 187 11.28 -9.43 16.81
C PHE A 187 10.90 -7.98 16.52
N VAL A 188 10.85 -7.55 15.27
CA VAL A 188 10.53 -6.18 14.88
C VAL A 188 9.25 -6.12 14.06
N ILE A 189 9.17 -6.86 12.94
CA ILE A 189 8.04 -6.74 12.00
C ILE A 189 6.78 -7.39 12.57
N ALA A 190 6.84 -8.67 12.97
CA ALA A 190 5.67 -9.40 13.46
C ALA A 190 4.99 -8.70 14.67
N PRO A 191 5.71 -8.21 15.71
CA PRO A 191 5.08 -7.45 16.77
C PRO A 191 4.44 -6.14 16.33
N LYS A 192 4.99 -5.47 15.31
CA LYS A 192 4.39 -4.27 14.70
C LYS A 192 3.06 -4.62 14.03
N ILE A 193 3.02 -5.65 13.18
CA ILE A 193 1.81 -6.14 12.51
C ILE A 193 0.74 -6.49 13.56
N ASN A 194 1.05 -7.34 14.53
CA ASN A 194 0.12 -7.73 15.59
C ASN A 194 -0.43 -6.54 16.39
N LYS A 195 0.38 -5.48 16.58
CA LYS A 195 -0.08 -4.26 17.24
C LYS A 195 -1.08 -3.47 16.39
N LEU A 196 -0.86 -3.42 15.07
CA LEU A 196 -1.74 -2.69 14.15
C LEU A 196 -3.05 -3.46 13.91
N GLU A 197 -2.98 -4.79 13.81
CA GLU A 197 -4.12 -5.69 13.76
C GLU A 197 -5.05 -5.51 14.98
N LYS A 198 -4.50 -5.53 16.19
CA LYS A 198 -5.25 -5.26 17.43
C LYS A 198 -5.90 -3.87 17.48
N LYS A 199 -5.48 -2.94 16.64
CA LYS A 199 -6.09 -1.62 16.46
C LYS A 199 -7.17 -1.61 15.36
N GLY A 200 -7.39 -2.73 14.69
CA GLY A 200 -8.35 -2.86 13.59
C GLY A 200 -7.91 -2.15 12.30
N LEU A 201 -6.57 -2.07 12.05
CA LEU A 201 -6.09 -1.51 10.80
C LEU A 201 -6.14 -2.49 9.62
N PHE A 202 -6.20 -3.78 9.92
CA PHE A 202 -6.34 -4.84 8.92
C PHE A 202 -7.68 -5.49 9.12
N ASN A 203 -8.36 -5.88 8.03
CA ASN A 203 -9.54 -6.72 8.15
C ASN A 203 -9.08 -8.12 8.58
N ASP A 204 -9.78 -8.71 9.55
CA ASP A 204 -9.55 -10.10 9.93
C ASP A 204 -9.81 -10.96 8.69
N GLU A 205 -8.81 -11.70 8.22
CA GLU A 205 -9.03 -12.77 7.24
C GLU A 205 -9.94 -13.80 7.92
N GLU A 206 -11.19 -13.92 7.42
CA GLU A 206 -12.11 -15.00 7.80
C GLU A 206 -11.64 -16.37 7.28
#